data_a242b8a8fa37b833141e8f537fd3c20e
#
_entry.id   a242b8a8fa37b833141e8f537fd3c20e
#
_cell.length_a   1.000
_cell.length_b   1.000
_cell.length_c   1.000
_cell.angle_alpha   90.00
_cell.angle_beta   90.00
_cell.angle_gamma   90.00
#
_symmetry.space_group_name_H-M   'P 1'
#
loop_
_entity.id
_entity.type
_entity.pdbx_description
1 polymer ?
#
loop_
_entity_poly.entity_id
_entity_poly.type
_entity_poly.pdbx_seq_one_letter_code
_entity_poly.pdbx_strand_id
1 'polypeptide(L)'
;QARVERVWSDEKGHYAVLSQTLFYPESGGQPADRGVLRGPFGEVQVLHAYEEEKAFGDVVHVLSAPIPEGVEVEGEIDWPRRFRHMQRHTAQHLLSQALLRAGGYHTVAVSLDSPVCTVDLEEEAEEAGVLEAEALANFAVYADYTVEAFYVSEEELARYPLRRPPKVRGKVRLVRIGDFDLAACGGTHLKTSAQAGPIKVLKWERYKGGTRVYFMAGWEALEDYHAKHALLARLALAFSTNPLELEKPIRKLQDELYALKGENQALREGLAEALLPRALEEKALLVPLPVLGELGKRLARFEGTFL
;
A
#
# COMPACT_ATOMS: atom_id res chain seq x y z
N GLN A 1 -21.13 23.64 9.49
CA GLN A 1 -21.58 23.93 10.85
C GLN A 1 -22.52 22.83 11.31
N ALA A 2 -22.48 22.48 12.61
CA ALA A 2 -23.32 21.46 13.21
C ALA A 2 -23.49 21.73 14.69
N ARG A 3 -24.53 21.14 15.31
CA ARG A 3 -24.71 21.17 16.76
C ARG A 3 -24.18 19.88 17.36
N VAL A 4 -23.53 19.97 18.52
CA VAL A 4 -23.11 18.80 19.31
C VAL A 4 -24.35 18.21 20.00
N GLU A 5 -24.75 17.00 19.63
CA GLU A 5 -25.98 16.37 20.13
C GLU A 5 -25.74 15.47 21.32
N ARG A 6 -24.57 14.79 21.37
CA ARG A 6 -24.21 13.85 22.41
C ARG A 6 -22.71 13.83 22.62
N VAL A 7 -22.27 13.77 23.87
CA VAL A 7 -20.86 13.63 24.23
C VAL A 7 -20.67 12.61 25.34
N TRP A 8 -19.54 11.93 25.35
CA TRP A 8 -19.09 11.08 26.46
C TRP A 8 -17.58 10.93 26.45
N SER A 9 -17.05 10.42 27.55
CA SER A 9 -15.62 10.09 27.66
C SER A 9 -15.46 8.76 28.39
N ASP A 10 -14.44 8.01 28.01
CA ASP A 10 -14.04 6.78 28.68
C ASP A 10 -12.50 6.71 28.76
N GLU A 11 -11.96 5.56 29.18
CA GLU A 11 -10.51 5.32 29.27
C GLU A 11 -9.80 5.39 27.91
N LYS A 12 -10.54 5.27 26.78
CA LYS A 12 -10.00 5.23 25.43
C LYS A 12 -10.03 6.59 24.75
N GLY A 13 -10.85 7.54 25.21
CA GLY A 13 -10.93 8.86 24.62
C GLY A 13 -12.18 9.66 24.91
N HIS A 14 -12.35 10.70 24.10
CA HIS A 14 -13.49 11.61 24.12
C HIS A 14 -14.28 11.45 22.83
N TYR A 15 -15.61 11.49 22.92
CA TYR A 15 -16.49 11.19 21.79
C TYR A 15 -17.58 12.23 21.65
N ALA A 16 -17.99 12.49 20.42
CA ALA A 16 -19.12 13.36 20.13
C ALA A 16 -19.92 12.83 18.92
N VAL A 17 -21.23 13.01 18.98
CA VAL A 17 -22.15 12.91 17.86
C VAL A 17 -22.63 14.30 17.50
N LEU A 18 -22.65 14.60 16.20
CA LEU A 18 -23.05 15.88 15.64
C LEU A 18 -24.38 15.75 14.87
N SER A 19 -25.20 16.81 14.85
CA SER A 19 -26.47 16.85 14.11
C SER A 19 -26.30 16.59 12.61
N GLN A 20 -25.13 16.88 12.07
CA GLN A 20 -24.68 16.52 10.71
C GLN A 20 -23.16 16.54 10.64
N THR A 21 -22.58 15.77 9.75
CA THR A 21 -21.13 15.71 9.61
C THR A 21 -20.66 15.54 8.17
N LEU A 22 -19.48 16.10 7.87
CA LEU A 22 -18.71 15.85 6.65
C LEU A 22 -17.60 14.81 6.87
N PHE A 23 -17.32 14.45 8.13
CA PHE A 23 -16.31 13.46 8.46
C PHE A 23 -16.80 12.08 8.02
N TYR A 24 -16.10 11.49 7.06
CA TYR A 24 -16.39 10.13 6.59
C TYR A 24 -16.01 9.13 7.68
N PRO A 25 -16.95 8.29 8.12
CA PRO A 25 -16.64 7.20 9.04
C PRO A 25 -15.89 6.09 8.31
N GLU A 26 -15.03 5.35 9.03
CA GLU A 26 -14.36 4.21 8.46
C GLU A 26 -15.38 3.17 7.96
N SER A 27 -15.36 2.89 6.67
CA SER A 27 -16.29 1.95 6.04
C SER A 27 -15.78 1.46 4.69
N GLY A 28 -16.18 0.24 4.30
CA GLY A 28 -15.96 -0.29 2.95
C GLY A 28 -14.49 -0.38 2.51
N GLY A 29 -13.55 -0.47 3.45
CA GLY A 29 -12.11 -0.52 3.19
C GLY A 29 -11.47 0.88 3.04
N GLN A 30 -12.25 1.96 3.15
CA GLN A 30 -11.74 3.33 3.18
C GLN A 30 -11.60 3.80 4.64
N PRO A 31 -10.43 4.32 5.06
CA PRO A 31 -10.21 4.87 6.39
C PRO A 31 -11.04 6.13 6.67
N ALA A 32 -11.29 6.38 7.96
CA ALA A 32 -11.97 7.57 8.43
C ALA A 32 -11.23 8.87 8.11
N ASP A 33 -11.99 9.94 8.01
CA ASP A 33 -11.43 11.28 8.00
C ASP A 33 -10.86 11.68 9.35
N ARG A 34 -10.01 12.69 9.26
CA ARG A 34 -9.49 13.46 10.40
C ARG A 34 -9.69 14.93 10.12
N GLY A 35 -9.48 15.76 11.14
CA GLY A 35 -9.58 17.20 11.02
C GLY A 35 -9.77 17.89 12.35
N VAL A 36 -10.53 18.97 12.37
CA VAL A 36 -10.73 19.78 13.58
C VAL A 36 -12.20 20.18 13.74
N LEU A 37 -12.62 20.32 14.98
CA LEU A 37 -13.85 20.99 15.39
C LEU A 37 -13.49 22.29 16.10
N ARG A 38 -14.12 23.39 15.67
CA ARG A 38 -14.00 24.71 16.31
C ARG A 38 -15.33 25.13 16.89
N GLY A 39 -15.29 25.66 18.10
CA GLY A 39 -16.46 26.13 18.83
C GLY A 39 -16.10 27.07 19.97
N PRO A 40 -17.05 27.36 20.90
CA PRO A 40 -16.80 28.23 22.07
C PRO A 40 -15.65 27.72 22.96
N PHE A 41 -15.31 26.44 22.85
CA PHE A 41 -14.22 25.77 23.58
C PHE A 41 -12.84 25.93 22.90
N GLY A 42 -12.74 26.60 21.77
CA GLY A 42 -11.54 26.68 20.93
C GLY A 42 -11.50 25.61 19.84
N GLU A 43 -10.34 25.00 19.62
CA GLU A 43 -10.11 23.97 18.61
C GLU A 43 -9.80 22.62 19.24
N VAL A 44 -10.43 21.55 18.74
CA VAL A 44 -10.23 20.17 19.16
C VAL A 44 -10.04 19.29 17.90
N GLN A 45 -9.07 18.37 17.94
CA GLN A 45 -8.79 17.46 16.82
C GLN A 45 -9.83 16.34 16.76
N VAL A 46 -10.29 16.01 15.55
CA VAL A 46 -11.01 14.78 15.22
C VAL A 46 -9.97 13.75 14.78
N LEU A 47 -9.74 12.75 15.63
CA LEU A 47 -8.72 11.73 15.44
C LEU A 47 -9.21 10.57 14.57
N HIS A 48 -10.51 10.26 14.66
CA HIS A 48 -11.18 9.17 13.96
C HIS A 48 -12.69 9.41 13.87
N ALA A 49 -13.37 8.74 12.96
CA ALA A 49 -14.82 8.70 12.89
C ALA A 49 -15.29 7.28 12.53
N TYR A 50 -16.38 6.82 13.15
CA TYR A 50 -16.97 5.51 12.87
C TYR A 50 -18.51 5.56 13.02
N GLU A 51 -19.20 4.62 12.37
CA GLU A 51 -20.65 4.46 12.54
C GLU A 51 -20.96 3.60 13.77
N GLU A 52 -21.92 4.04 14.58
CA GLU A 52 -22.42 3.25 15.71
C GLU A 52 -23.37 2.14 15.20
N GLU A 53 -23.01 0.87 15.42
CA GLU A 53 -23.73 -0.30 14.87
C GLU A 53 -25.23 -0.38 15.23
N LYS A 54 -25.66 0.31 16.28
CA LYS A 54 -27.03 0.26 16.81
C LYS A 54 -27.96 1.39 16.40
N ALA A 55 -27.43 2.44 15.83
CA ALA A 55 -28.20 3.60 15.39
C ALA A 55 -27.88 3.87 13.93
N PHE A 56 -28.76 3.53 13.03
CA PHE A 56 -28.64 3.84 11.61
C PHE A 56 -28.33 5.31 11.43
N GLY A 57 -27.05 5.63 11.23
CA GLY A 57 -26.59 6.93 10.77
C GLY A 57 -25.86 7.82 11.78
N ASP A 58 -25.72 7.45 13.05
CA ASP A 58 -24.92 8.27 13.97
C ASP A 58 -23.43 8.04 13.74
N VAL A 59 -22.75 9.08 13.24
CA VAL A 59 -21.29 9.10 13.13
C VAL A 59 -20.68 9.58 14.44
N VAL A 60 -19.93 8.73 15.08
CA VAL A 60 -19.18 9.04 16.30
C VAL A 60 -17.82 9.61 15.93
N HIS A 61 -17.49 10.79 16.45
CA HIS A 61 -16.20 11.45 16.29
C HIS A 61 -15.35 11.21 17.53
N VAL A 62 -14.16 10.63 17.36
CA VAL A 62 -13.17 10.48 18.43
C VAL A 62 -12.35 11.76 18.49
N LEU A 63 -12.31 12.38 19.64
CA LEU A 63 -11.74 13.71 19.86
C LEU A 63 -10.47 13.66 20.71
N SER A 64 -9.57 14.64 20.51
CA SER A 64 -8.35 14.79 21.32
C SER A 64 -8.62 15.38 22.71
N ALA A 65 -9.78 16.00 22.91
CA ALA A 65 -10.21 16.61 24.18
C ALA A 65 -11.75 16.64 24.28
N PRO A 66 -12.33 16.70 25.48
CA PRO A 66 -13.77 16.79 25.66
C PRO A 66 -14.30 18.13 25.17
N ILE A 67 -15.52 18.14 24.66
CA ILE A 67 -16.27 19.34 24.25
C ILE A 67 -17.63 19.37 24.95
N PRO A 68 -18.26 20.54 25.11
CA PRO A 68 -19.59 20.64 25.72
C PRO A 68 -20.68 20.20 24.73
N GLU A 69 -21.73 19.56 25.24
CA GLU A 69 -22.94 19.23 24.50
C GLU A 69 -23.80 20.49 24.25
N GLY A 70 -24.58 20.46 23.20
CA GLY A 70 -25.53 21.51 22.84
C GLY A 70 -24.95 22.73 22.18
N VAL A 71 -23.62 22.82 21.99
CA VAL A 71 -22.97 23.96 21.32
C VAL A 71 -22.92 23.81 19.82
N GLU A 72 -22.85 24.93 19.11
CA GLU A 72 -22.58 24.96 17.68
C GLU A 72 -21.08 24.85 17.44
N VAL A 73 -20.73 24.04 16.43
CA VAL A 73 -19.36 23.80 16.00
C VAL A 73 -19.20 23.94 14.50
N GLU A 74 -18.01 24.30 14.09
CA GLU A 74 -17.56 24.25 12.70
C GLU A 74 -16.55 23.10 12.54
N GLY A 75 -16.86 22.15 11.65
CA GLY A 75 -15.96 21.06 11.31
C GLY A 75 -15.17 21.35 10.05
N GLU A 76 -13.87 21.15 10.12
CA GLU A 76 -12.95 21.22 8.96
C GLU A 76 -12.21 19.89 8.84
N ILE A 77 -12.39 19.23 7.70
CA ILE A 77 -11.69 17.97 7.42
C ILE A 77 -10.26 18.22 6.95
N ASP A 78 -9.33 17.31 7.25
CA ASP A 78 -8.02 17.24 6.62
C ASP A 78 -8.20 16.89 5.13
N TRP A 79 -8.31 17.96 4.31
CA TRP A 79 -8.57 17.83 2.87
C TRP A 79 -7.47 17.06 2.13
N PRO A 80 -6.16 17.28 2.35
CA PRO A 80 -5.10 16.47 1.75
C PRO A 80 -5.29 14.97 2.02
N ARG A 81 -5.61 14.58 3.25
CA ARG A 81 -5.91 13.20 3.62
C ARG A 81 -7.15 12.67 2.91
N ARG A 82 -8.27 13.39 2.96
CA ARG A 82 -9.52 13.04 2.28
C ARG A 82 -9.28 12.85 0.78
N PHE A 83 -8.57 13.77 0.14
CA PHE A 83 -8.31 13.73 -1.28
C PHE A 83 -7.51 12.47 -1.68
N ARG A 84 -6.48 12.11 -0.91
CA ARG A 84 -5.73 10.85 -1.12
C ARG A 84 -6.63 9.61 -0.98
N HIS A 85 -7.53 9.59 -0.01
CA HIS A 85 -8.49 8.48 0.12
C HIS A 85 -9.46 8.41 -1.06
N MET A 86 -9.93 9.55 -1.55
CA MET A 86 -10.77 9.62 -2.75
C MET A 86 -10.00 9.17 -4.00
N GLN A 87 -8.70 9.50 -4.12
CA GLN A 87 -7.83 9.00 -5.19
C GLN A 87 -7.73 7.48 -5.16
N ARG A 88 -7.39 6.89 -4.01
CA ARG A 88 -7.29 5.43 -3.83
C ARG A 88 -8.62 4.75 -4.17
N HIS A 89 -9.72 5.28 -3.65
CA HIS A 89 -11.03 4.66 -3.82
C HIS A 89 -11.53 4.72 -5.27
N THR A 90 -11.41 5.87 -5.92
CA THR A 90 -11.78 5.99 -7.34
C THR A 90 -10.87 5.14 -8.22
N ALA A 91 -9.56 5.14 -7.96
CA ALA A 91 -8.59 4.27 -8.64
C ALA A 91 -8.90 2.78 -8.45
N GLN A 92 -9.33 2.37 -7.25
CA GLN A 92 -9.75 0.99 -6.98
C GLN A 92 -10.95 0.60 -7.84
N HIS A 93 -11.95 1.48 -7.99
CA HIS A 93 -13.08 1.24 -8.88
C HIS A 93 -12.64 1.05 -10.33
N LEU A 94 -11.77 1.95 -10.82
CA LEU A 94 -11.21 1.84 -12.18
C LEU A 94 -10.42 0.55 -12.37
N LEU A 95 -9.54 0.21 -11.43
CA LEU A 95 -8.72 -1.01 -11.53
C LEU A 95 -9.58 -2.27 -11.44
N SER A 96 -10.56 -2.32 -10.53
CA SER A 96 -11.45 -3.48 -10.41
C SER A 96 -12.29 -3.72 -11.67
N GLN A 97 -12.77 -2.65 -12.30
CA GLN A 97 -13.50 -2.77 -13.57
C GLN A 97 -12.58 -3.15 -14.72
N ALA A 98 -11.35 -2.63 -14.74
CA ALA A 98 -10.35 -2.99 -15.73
C ALA A 98 -9.94 -4.47 -15.61
N LEU A 99 -9.73 -4.99 -14.39
CA LEU A 99 -9.45 -6.40 -14.12
C LEU A 99 -10.59 -7.32 -14.61
N LEU A 100 -11.84 -6.91 -14.37
CA LEU A 100 -12.99 -7.64 -14.89
C LEU A 100 -13.02 -7.65 -16.42
N ARG A 101 -12.71 -6.53 -17.08
CA ARG A 101 -12.70 -6.43 -18.55
C ARG A 101 -11.54 -7.18 -19.20
N ALA A 102 -10.35 -7.13 -18.59
CA ALA A 102 -9.12 -7.72 -19.16
C ALA A 102 -9.11 -9.25 -19.07
N GLY A 103 -9.63 -9.84 -18.01
CA GLY A 103 -9.53 -11.28 -17.80
C GLY A 103 -10.71 -11.93 -17.09
N GLY A 104 -11.83 -11.21 -16.89
CA GLY A 104 -12.97 -11.71 -16.12
C GLY A 104 -12.68 -11.84 -14.63
N TYR A 105 -11.69 -11.12 -14.11
CA TYR A 105 -11.25 -11.23 -12.70
C TYR A 105 -12.19 -10.45 -11.79
N HIS A 106 -12.90 -11.17 -10.91
CA HIS A 106 -13.88 -10.60 -10.00
C HIS A 106 -13.24 -10.16 -8.68
N THR A 107 -13.44 -8.90 -8.32
CA THR A 107 -12.98 -8.37 -7.03
C THR A 107 -13.85 -8.90 -5.89
N VAL A 108 -13.26 -9.54 -4.88
CA VAL A 108 -13.94 -10.06 -3.67
C VAL A 108 -13.69 -9.23 -2.43
N ALA A 109 -12.53 -8.61 -2.30
CA ALA A 109 -12.20 -7.72 -1.19
C ALA A 109 -11.26 -6.60 -1.63
N VAL A 110 -11.23 -5.52 -0.85
CA VAL A 110 -10.33 -4.38 -1.06
C VAL A 110 -9.84 -3.86 0.29
N SER A 111 -8.62 -3.31 0.30
CA SER A 111 -8.07 -2.53 1.42
C SER A 111 -7.43 -1.27 0.88
N LEU A 112 -7.81 -0.12 1.46
CA LEU A 112 -7.38 1.23 1.06
C LEU A 112 -6.76 1.99 2.24
N ASP A 113 -6.41 1.29 3.32
CA ASP A 113 -5.95 1.84 4.60
C ASP A 113 -4.50 2.31 4.59
N SER A 114 -3.74 1.92 3.60
CA SER A 114 -2.34 2.32 3.42
C SER A 114 -2.09 2.87 2.01
N PRO A 115 -0.96 3.58 1.77
CA PRO A 115 -0.54 4.00 0.43
C PRO A 115 -0.49 2.86 -0.58
N VAL A 116 -0.07 1.67 -0.14
CA VAL A 116 -0.15 0.44 -0.95
C VAL A 116 -1.48 -0.22 -0.69
N CYS A 117 -2.40 -0.02 -1.62
CA CYS A 117 -3.74 -0.60 -1.60
C CYS A 117 -3.75 -2.03 -2.15
N THR A 118 -4.78 -2.80 -1.79
CA THR A 118 -4.96 -4.15 -2.35
C THR A 118 -6.35 -4.37 -2.93
N VAL A 119 -6.39 -5.15 -4.00
CA VAL A 119 -7.61 -5.75 -4.57
C VAL A 119 -7.42 -7.26 -4.57
N ASP A 120 -8.32 -7.97 -3.88
CA ASP A 120 -8.34 -9.43 -3.88
C ASP A 120 -9.33 -9.90 -4.96
N LEU A 121 -8.88 -10.80 -5.81
CA LEU A 121 -9.63 -11.40 -6.90
C LEU A 121 -10.04 -12.83 -6.54
N GLU A 122 -11.18 -13.26 -7.06
CA GLU A 122 -11.66 -14.63 -6.90
C GLU A 122 -10.80 -15.62 -7.71
N GLU A 123 -10.35 -15.19 -8.90
CA GLU A 123 -9.62 -16.02 -9.86
C GLU A 123 -8.10 -15.85 -9.74
N GLU A 124 -7.37 -16.86 -10.22
CA GLU A 124 -5.93 -16.74 -10.47
C GLU A 124 -5.69 -15.89 -11.73
N ALA A 125 -5.12 -14.69 -11.54
CA ALA A 125 -4.87 -13.76 -12.61
C ALA A 125 -3.51 -14.02 -13.29
N GLU A 126 -3.51 -14.00 -14.60
CA GLU A 126 -2.30 -14.09 -15.42
C GLU A 126 -1.62 -12.72 -15.54
N GLU A 127 -0.29 -12.72 -15.69
CA GLU A 127 0.51 -11.50 -15.85
C GLU A 127 -0.01 -10.58 -16.95
N ALA A 128 -0.30 -11.14 -18.13
CA ALA A 128 -0.80 -10.37 -19.27
C ALA A 128 -2.12 -9.64 -18.93
N GLY A 129 -3.04 -10.33 -18.24
CA GLY A 129 -4.32 -9.75 -17.86
C GLY A 129 -4.20 -8.66 -16.81
N VAL A 130 -3.25 -8.81 -15.85
CA VAL A 130 -2.99 -7.77 -14.84
C VAL A 130 -2.37 -6.52 -15.47
N LEU A 131 -1.43 -6.68 -16.41
CA LEU A 131 -0.80 -5.58 -17.12
C LEU A 131 -1.79 -4.86 -18.05
N GLU A 132 -2.65 -5.62 -18.75
CA GLU A 132 -3.74 -5.06 -19.55
C GLU A 132 -4.73 -4.26 -18.68
N ALA A 133 -5.10 -4.79 -17.51
CA ALA A 133 -5.97 -4.09 -16.56
C ALA A 133 -5.35 -2.79 -16.07
N GLU A 134 -4.04 -2.75 -15.76
CA GLU A 134 -3.35 -1.51 -15.41
C GLU A 134 -3.44 -0.49 -16.56
N ALA A 135 -3.21 -0.92 -17.79
CA ALA A 135 -3.30 -0.03 -18.96
C ALA A 135 -4.72 0.50 -19.17
N LEU A 136 -5.75 -0.36 -19.06
CA LEU A 136 -7.16 0.03 -19.19
C LEU A 136 -7.59 0.99 -18.06
N ALA A 137 -7.15 0.75 -16.83
CA ALA A 137 -7.46 1.64 -15.70
C ALA A 137 -6.86 3.04 -15.92
N ASN A 138 -5.61 3.13 -16.38
CA ASN A 138 -4.97 4.39 -16.71
C ASN A 138 -5.59 5.06 -17.94
N PHE A 139 -6.02 4.29 -18.95
CA PHE A 139 -6.81 4.84 -20.06
C PHE A 139 -8.09 5.54 -19.54
N ALA A 140 -8.81 4.91 -18.61
CA ALA A 140 -10.00 5.49 -18.02
C ALA A 140 -9.69 6.75 -17.16
N VAL A 141 -8.51 6.82 -16.52
CA VAL A 141 -8.02 8.05 -15.87
C VAL A 141 -7.87 9.17 -16.90
N TYR A 142 -7.18 8.94 -18.01
CA TYR A 142 -6.94 9.95 -19.04
C TYR A 142 -8.17 10.31 -19.87
N ALA A 143 -9.19 9.43 -19.91
CA ALA A 143 -10.45 9.71 -20.56
C ALA A 143 -11.32 10.73 -19.81
N ASP A 144 -10.96 11.06 -18.57
CA ASP A 144 -11.60 12.09 -17.73
C ASP A 144 -13.11 11.90 -17.58
N TYR A 145 -13.55 10.67 -17.32
CA TYR A 145 -14.96 10.38 -17.07
C TYR A 145 -15.49 11.08 -15.83
N THR A 146 -16.71 11.65 -15.92
CA THR A 146 -17.43 12.19 -14.77
C THR A 146 -17.75 11.08 -13.78
N VAL A 147 -17.57 11.36 -12.49
CA VAL A 147 -17.95 10.47 -11.39
C VAL A 147 -19.20 11.00 -10.70
N GLU A 148 -20.26 10.21 -10.73
CA GLU A 148 -21.57 10.57 -10.17
C GLU A 148 -21.96 9.60 -9.06
N ALA A 149 -22.51 10.13 -7.98
CA ALA A 149 -23.08 9.33 -6.91
C ALA A 149 -24.57 9.64 -6.78
N PHE A 150 -25.41 8.61 -6.81
CA PHE A 150 -26.85 8.75 -6.72
C PHE A 150 -27.48 7.58 -5.97
N TYR A 151 -28.71 7.76 -5.49
CA TYR A 151 -29.44 6.73 -4.77
C TYR A 151 -30.56 6.14 -5.61
N VAL A 152 -30.73 4.84 -5.50
CA VAL A 152 -31.81 4.09 -6.15
C VAL A 152 -32.54 3.23 -5.11
N SER A 153 -33.79 2.90 -5.37
CA SER A 153 -34.52 1.90 -4.57
C SER A 153 -34.07 0.49 -4.92
N GLU A 154 -34.40 -0.48 -4.06
CA GLU A 154 -34.12 -1.90 -4.31
C GLU A 154 -34.80 -2.40 -5.59
N GLU A 155 -35.99 -1.89 -5.90
CA GLU A 155 -36.77 -2.22 -7.12
C GLU A 155 -36.10 -1.69 -8.39
N GLU A 156 -35.46 -0.53 -8.29
CA GLU A 156 -34.76 0.10 -9.41
C GLU A 156 -33.41 -0.56 -9.71
N LEU A 157 -32.81 -1.26 -8.73
CA LEU A 157 -31.48 -1.90 -8.88
C LEU A 157 -31.43 -2.87 -10.06
N ALA A 158 -32.50 -3.58 -10.36
CA ALA A 158 -32.56 -4.52 -11.47
C ALA A 158 -32.36 -3.87 -12.85
N ARG A 159 -32.46 -2.55 -12.95
CA ARG A 159 -32.24 -1.77 -14.18
C ARG A 159 -30.78 -1.41 -14.41
N TYR A 160 -29.92 -1.66 -13.41
CA TYR A 160 -28.51 -1.26 -13.44
C TYR A 160 -27.60 -2.48 -13.55
N PRO A 161 -26.73 -2.56 -14.57
CA PRO A 161 -25.78 -3.66 -14.73
C PRO A 161 -24.61 -3.49 -13.76
N LEU A 162 -24.87 -3.80 -12.47
CA LEU A 162 -23.85 -3.68 -11.43
C LEU A 162 -22.80 -4.77 -11.57
N ARG A 163 -21.54 -4.43 -11.37
CA ARG A 163 -20.41 -5.35 -11.30
C ARG A 163 -20.62 -6.46 -10.25
N ARG A 164 -21.28 -6.12 -9.14
CA ARG A 164 -21.57 -7.01 -8.02
C ARG A 164 -22.90 -6.66 -7.36
N PRO A 165 -23.70 -7.64 -6.93
CA PRO A 165 -24.92 -7.37 -6.16
C PRO A 165 -24.59 -6.58 -4.87
N PRO A 166 -25.38 -5.57 -4.49
CA PRO A 166 -25.19 -4.86 -3.25
C PRO A 166 -25.47 -5.75 -2.04
N LYS A 167 -24.74 -5.52 -0.95
CA LYS A 167 -24.95 -6.22 0.33
C LYS A 167 -25.99 -5.55 1.22
N VAL A 168 -26.43 -4.33 0.87
CA VAL A 168 -27.40 -3.51 1.63
C VAL A 168 -28.78 -3.62 1.03
N ARG A 169 -29.81 -3.49 1.88
CA ARG A 169 -31.21 -3.49 1.48
C ARG A 169 -31.80 -2.07 1.53
N GLY A 170 -32.89 -1.85 0.80
CA GLY A 170 -33.59 -0.58 0.78
C GLY A 170 -32.95 0.42 -0.19
N LYS A 171 -32.61 1.61 0.29
CA LYS A 171 -32.03 2.68 -0.54
C LYS A 171 -30.54 2.46 -0.73
N VAL A 172 -30.10 2.17 -1.95
CA VAL A 172 -28.71 1.83 -2.28
C VAL A 172 -28.04 3.02 -2.99
N ARG A 173 -26.88 3.42 -2.47
CA ARG A 173 -26.05 4.42 -3.15
C ARG A 173 -25.21 3.74 -4.23
N LEU A 174 -25.30 4.24 -5.47
CA LEU A 174 -24.51 3.85 -6.62
C LEU A 174 -23.47 4.92 -6.93
N VAL A 175 -22.32 4.47 -7.39
CA VAL A 175 -21.26 5.32 -7.97
C VAL A 175 -21.07 4.90 -9.42
N ARG A 176 -21.21 5.86 -10.34
CA ARG A 176 -20.98 5.70 -11.78
C ARG A 176 -19.74 6.46 -12.18
N ILE A 177 -18.87 5.87 -12.97
CA ILE A 177 -17.71 6.51 -13.60
C ILE A 177 -17.93 6.46 -15.12
N GLY A 178 -18.57 7.48 -15.68
CA GLY A 178 -18.98 7.51 -17.07
C GLY A 178 -19.74 6.25 -17.49
N ASP A 179 -19.30 5.65 -18.60
CA ASP A 179 -19.71 4.33 -19.08
C ASP A 179 -18.69 3.21 -18.70
N PHE A 180 -17.68 3.57 -17.93
CA PHE A 180 -16.60 2.64 -17.58
C PHE A 180 -16.94 1.74 -16.41
N ASP A 181 -17.44 2.26 -15.28
CA ASP A 181 -17.81 1.50 -14.08
C ASP A 181 -19.14 1.94 -13.47
N LEU A 182 -19.86 0.98 -12.89
CA LEU A 182 -21.06 1.21 -12.08
C LEU A 182 -21.09 0.21 -10.93
N ALA A 183 -21.03 0.71 -9.71
CA ALA A 183 -20.98 -0.14 -8.53
C ALA A 183 -21.76 0.45 -7.35
N ALA A 184 -22.29 -0.40 -6.48
CA ALA A 184 -22.82 -0.01 -5.17
C ALA A 184 -21.66 0.36 -4.25
N CYS A 185 -21.60 1.62 -3.79
CA CYS A 185 -20.52 2.12 -2.97
C CYS A 185 -20.97 3.27 -2.04
N GLY A 186 -20.63 3.15 -0.74
CA GLY A 186 -20.88 4.20 0.26
C GLY A 186 -19.72 5.18 0.43
N GLY A 187 -18.56 4.92 -0.17
CA GLY A 187 -17.33 5.68 0.02
C GLY A 187 -17.29 7.04 -0.64
N THR A 188 -16.21 7.77 -0.40
CA THR A 188 -15.99 9.08 -1.02
C THR A 188 -15.24 8.95 -2.32
N HIS A 189 -15.66 9.70 -3.33
CA HIS A 189 -15.08 9.68 -4.67
C HIS A 189 -14.72 11.08 -5.17
N LEU A 190 -13.83 11.12 -6.15
CA LEU A 190 -13.45 12.31 -6.90
C LEU A 190 -14.60 12.77 -7.81
N LYS A 191 -14.47 13.95 -8.40
CA LYS A 191 -15.46 14.47 -9.37
C LYS A 191 -15.28 13.88 -10.77
N THR A 192 -14.03 13.57 -11.11
CA THR A 192 -13.69 12.94 -12.40
C THR A 192 -12.61 11.88 -12.21
N SER A 193 -12.54 10.94 -13.17
CA SER A 193 -11.52 9.88 -13.16
C SER A 193 -10.10 10.43 -13.30
N ALA A 194 -9.88 11.54 -14.01
CA ALA A 194 -8.57 12.17 -14.15
C ALA A 194 -7.94 12.57 -12.81
N GLN A 195 -8.76 12.97 -11.84
CA GLN A 195 -8.29 13.34 -10.51
C GLN A 195 -7.70 12.16 -9.72
N ALA A 196 -7.98 10.90 -10.12
CA ALA A 196 -7.38 9.72 -9.50
C ALA A 196 -5.86 9.67 -9.71
N GLY A 197 -5.35 10.36 -10.75
CA GLY A 197 -3.94 10.34 -11.11
C GLY A 197 -3.47 8.97 -11.59
N PRO A 198 -2.17 8.75 -11.75
CA PRO A 198 -1.65 7.49 -12.25
C PRO A 198 -2.00 6.34 -11.30
N ILE A 199 -2.34 5.19 -11.89
CA ILE A 199 -2.58 3.93 -11.19
C ILE A 199 -1.43 3.00 -11.53
N LYS A 200 -0.69 2.52 -10.52
CA LYS A 200 0.43 1.61 -10.71
C LYS A 200 0.24 0.33 -9.92
N VAL A 201 0.16 -0.78 -10.63
CA VAL A 201 0.27 -2.12 -10.03
C VAL A 201 1.73 -2.36 -9.67
N LEU A 202 1.99 -2.67 -8.39
CA LEU A 202 3.33 -2.90 -7.87
C LEU A 202 3.74 -4.36 -7.98
N LYS A 203 2.83 -5.26 -7.64
CA LYS A 203 2.97 -6.71 -7.70
C LYS A 203 1.62 -7.38 -7.57
N TRP A 204 1.58 -8.68 -7.85
CA TRP A 204 0.47 -9.56 -7.51
C TRP A 204 1.00 -10.90 -7.03
N GLU A 205 0.19 -11.62 -6.29
CA GLU A 205 0.55 -12.94 -5.76
C GLU A 205 -0.69 -13.80 -5.54
N ARG A 206 -0.52 -15.12 -5.48
CA ARG A 206 -1.59 -16.03 -5.10
C ARG A 206 -2.05 -15.75 -3.66
N TYR A 207 -3.35 -15.64 -3.48
CA TYR A 207 -3.93 -15.35 -2.17
C TYR A 207 -5.31 -16.00 -2.03
N LYS A 208 -5.47 -16.87 -1.03
CA LYS A 208 -6.75 -17.53 -0.68
C LYS A 208 -7.49 -18.20 -1.84
N GLY A 209 -6.75 -18.81 -2.75
CA GLY A 209 -7.32 -19.51 -3.93
C GLY A 209 -7.53 -18.62 -5.15
N GLY A 210 -7.29 -17.31 -5.04
CA GLY A 210 -7.31 -16.35 -6.13
C GLY A 210 -6.02 -15.52 -6.18
N THR A 211 -6.13 -14.24 -6.53
CA THR A 211 -4.98 -13.34 -6.65
C THR A 211 -5.18 -12.10 -5.82
N ARG A 212 -4.14 -11.65 -5.12
CA ARG A 212 -4.06 -10.31 -4.52
C ARG A 212 -3.19 -9.42 -5.38
N VAL A 213 -3.76 -8.31 -5.83
CA VAL A 213 -3.08 -7.26 -6.60
C VAL A 213 -2.78 -6.09 -5.67
N TYR A 214 -1.52 -5.64 -5.63
CA TYR A 214 -1.06 -4.48 -4.88
C TYR A 214 -0.90 -3.30 -5.82
N PHE A 215 -1.47 -2.16 -5.46
CA PHE A 215 -1.39 -0.96 -6.31
C PHE A 215 -1.25 0.32 -5.48
N MET A 216 -0.77 1.35 -6.14
CA MET A 216 -0.76 2.73 -5.67
C MET A 216 -1.48 3.62 -6.69
N ALA A 217 -1.99 4.77 -6.23
CA ALA A 217 -2.66 5.72 -7.10
C ALA A 217 -2.40 7.18 -6.72
N GLY A 218 -2.61 8.07 -7.67
CA GLY A 218 -2.57 9.51 -7.44
C GLY A 218 -1.22 10.03 -6.96
N TRP A 219 -1.26 10.92 -6.00
CA TRP A 219 -0.06 11.51 -5.40
C TRP A 219 0.90 10.48 -4.84
N GLU A 220 0.40 9.41 -4.24
CA GLU A 220 1.25 8.38 -3.64
C GLU A 220 2.01 7.57 -4.69
N ALA A 221 1.39 7.27 -5.84
CA ALA A 221 2.09 6.65 -6.96
C ALA A 221 3.16 7.58 -7.55
N LEU A 222 2.90 8.88 -7.59
CA LEU A 222 3.87 9.88 -8.06
C LEU A 222 5.04 10.05 -7.08
N GLU A 223 4.76 10.08 -5.78
CA GLU A 223 5.77 10.16 -4.72
C GLU A 223 6.68 8.91 -4.74
N ASP A 224 6.10 7.71 -4.91
CA ASP A 224 6.85 6.45 -5.07
C ASP A 224 7.73 6.47 -6.32
N TYR A 225 7.18 6.92 -7.47
CA TYR A 225 7.97 7.09 -8.68
C TYR A 225 9.14 8.06 -8.48
N HIS A 226 8.90 9.21 -7.82
CA HIS A 226 9.94 10.19 -7.54
C HIS A 226 11.05 9.61 -6.67
N ALA A 227 10.70 8.88 -5.61
CA ALA A 227 11.69 8.24 -4.73
C ALA A 227 12.52 7.19 -5.48
N LYS A 228 11.90 6.36 -6.30
CA LYS A 228 12.57 5.35 -7.14
C LYS A 228 13.47 6.00 -8.18
N HIS A 229 12.99 7.06 -8.84
CA HIS A 229 13.77 7.80 -9.83
C HIS A 229 15.03 8.43 -9.19
N ALA A 230 14.89 9.08 -8.03
CA ALA A 230 16.01 9.66 -7.31
C ALA A 230 17.03 8.59 -6.87
N LEU A 231 16.58 7.43 -6.42
CA LEU A 231 17.45 6.30 -6.09
C LEU A 231 18.22 5.80 -7.30
N LEU A 232 17.53 5.55 -8.41
CA LEU A 232 18.15 5.09 -9.66
C LEU A 232 19.17 6.09 -10.21
N ALA A 233 18.87 7.40 -10.14
CA ALA A 233 19.79 8.43 -10.56
C ALA A 233 21.10 8.42 -9.74
N ARG A 234 20.99 8.28 -8.40
CA ARG A 234 22.17 8.17 -7.53
C ARG A 234 23.00 6.92 -7.82
N LEU A 235 22.36 5.78 -8.04
CA LEU A 235 23.05 4.53 -8.40
C LEU A 235 23.74 4.66 -9.77
N ALA A 236 23.05 5.21 -10.76
CA ALA A 236 23.62 5.44 -12.09
C ALA A 236 24.88 6.32 -12.04
N LEU A 237 24.85 7.38 -11.21
CA LEU A 237 26.03 8.22 -10.99
C LEU A 237 27.18 7.43 -10.36
N ALA A 238 26.92 6.60 -9.34
CA ALA A 238 27.94 5.78 -8.70
C ALA A 238 28.60 4.76 -9.64
N PHE A 239 27.84 4.25 -10.61
CA PHE A 239 28.35 3.33 -11.65
C PHE A 239 28.76 4.03 -12.95
N SER A 240 28.74 5.37 -13.02
CA SER A 240 29.05 6.15 -14.22
C SER A 240 28.30 5.68 -15.47
N THR A 241 26.99 5.43 -15.33
CA THR A 241 26.13 4.86 -16.38
C THR A 241 24.77 5.57 -16.43
N ASN A 242 23.94 5.17 -17.41
CA ASN A 242 22.53 5.60 -17.49
C ASN A 242 21.66 4.76 -16.53
N PRO A 243 20.63 5.35 -15.88
CA PRO A 243 19.71 4.61 -15.03
C PRO A 243 19.12 3.33 -15.63
N LEU A 244 18.82 3.34 -16.93
CA LEU A 244 18.27 2.16 -17.66
C LEU A 244 19.31 1.10 -18.00
N GLU A 245 20.61 1.40 -17.81
CA GLU A 245 21.72 0.49 -18.12
C GLU A 245 22.44 -0.04 -16.85
N LEU A 246 21.89 0.25 -15.66
CA LEU A 246 22.48 -0.15 -14.37
C LEU A 246 22.70 -1.66 -14.23
N GLU A 247 21.90 -2.47 -14.88
CA GLU A 247 22.01 -3.93 -14.81
C GLU A 247 23.39 -4.44 -15.23
N LYS A 248 23.97 -3.86 -16.30
CA LYS A 248 25.28 -4.29 -16.84
C LYS A 248 26.43 -4.14 -15.85
N PRO A 249 26.68 -2.93 -15.29
CA PRO A 249 27.78 -2.76 -14.33
C PRO A 249 27.53 -3.49 -12.99
N ILE A 250 26.26 -3.67 -12.59
CA ILE A 250 25.93 -4.47 -11.39
C ILE A 250 26.27 -5.93 -11.62
N ARG A 251 25.90 -6.53 -12.76
CA ARG A 251 26.27 -7.92 -13.10
C ARG A 251 27.79 -8.08 -13.17
N LYS A 252 28.48 -7.14 -13.83
CA LYS A 252 29.95 -7.17 -13.89
C LYS A 252 30.57 -7.16 -12.50
N LEU A 253 30.09 -6.29 -11.60
CA LEU A 253 30.58 -6.23 -10.23
C LEU A 253 30.30 -7.54 -9.46
N GLN A 254 29.15 -8.17 -9.68
CA GLN A 254 28.84 -9.46 -9.09
C GLN A 254 29.80 -10.56 -9.57
N ASP A 255 30.06 -10.63 -10.87
CA ASP A 255 30.98 -11.61 -11.46
C ASP A 255 32.42 -11.42 -10.94
N GLU A 256 32.90 -10.16 -10.89
CA GLU A 256 34.20 -9.82 -10.31
C GLU A 256 34.26 -10.20 -8.82
N LEU A 257 33.20 -9.95 -8.05
CA LEU A 257 33.16 -10.35 -6.66
C LEU A 257 33.23 -11.87 -6.47
N TYR A 258 32.56 -12.64 -7.32
CA TYR A 258 32.62 -14.11 -7.30
C TYR A 258 34.02 -14.61 -7.65
N ALA A 259 34.64 -14.04 -8.70
CA ALA A 259 36.00 -14.41 -9.09
C ALA A 259 37.02 -14.11 -7.96
N LEU A 260 36.97 -12.89 -7.38
CA LEU A 260 37.84 -12.49 -6.27
C LEU A 260 37.63 -13.35 -5.02
N LYS A 261 36.40 -13.78 -4.72
CA LYS A 261 36.14 -14.72 -3.61
C LYS A 261 36.79 -16.07 -3.87
N GLY A 262 36.71 -16.59 -5.09
CA GLY A 262 37.37 -17.84 -5.49
C GLY A 262 38.89 -17.75 -5.41
N GLU A 263 39.50 -16.69 -5.94
CA GLU A 263 40.93 -16.44 -5.86
C GLU A 263 41.40 -16.31 -4.40
N ASN A 264 40.65 -15.53 -3.60
CA ASN A 264 40.99 -15.38 -2.19
C ASN A 264 40.93 -16.69 -1.42
N GLN A 265 39.95 -17.55 -1.73
CA GLN A 265 39.84 -18.88 -1.13
C GLN A 265 41.06 -19.77 -1.53
N ALA A 266 41.42 -19.78 -2.83
CA ALA A 266 42.54 -20.53 -3.34
C ALA A 266 43.88 -20.05 -2.71
N LEU A 267 44.04 -18.73 -2.54
CA LEU A 267 45.21 -18.16 -1.88
C LEU A 267 45.29 -18.56 -0.40
N ARG A 268 44.15 -18.57 0.31
CA ARG A 268 44.08 -19.04 1.71
C ARG A 268 44.42 -20.49 1.83
N GLU A 269 43.94 -21.33 0.93
CA GLU A 269 44.26 -22.77 0.91
C GLU A 269 45.72 -23.01 0.59
N GLY A 270 46.29 -22.31 -0.39
CA GLY A 270 47.70 -22.37 -0.73
C GLY A 270 48.61 -21.92 0.41
N LEU A 271 48.21 -20.80 1.09
CA LEU A 271 48.98 -20.31 2.24
C LEU A 271 48.89 -21.29 3.44
N ALA A 272 47.69 -21.87 3.68
CA ALA A 272 47.53 -22.90 4.73
C ALA A 272 48.38 -24.15 4.43
N GLU A 273 48.48 -24.57 3.17
CA GLU A 273 49.34 -25.66 2.74
C GLU A 273 50.81 -25.37 2.94
N ALA A 274 51.25 -24.18 2.56
CA ALA A 274 52.64 -23.74 2.74
C ALA A 274 53.05 -23.62 4.24
N LEU A 275 52.11 -23.25 5.10
CA LEU A 275 52.35 -23.13 6.55
C LEU A 275 52.24 -24.47 7.32
N LEU A 276 51.63 -25.49 6.73
CA LEU A 276 51.37 -26.76 7.39
C LEU A 276 52.64 -27.45 7.96
N PRO A 277 53.79 -27.55 7.25
CA PRO A 277 55.01 -28.14 7.81
C PRO A 277 55.48 -27.40 9.06
N ARG A 278 55.49 -26.07 9.01
CA ARG A 278 55.88 -25.25 10.16
C ARG A 278 54.92 -25.39 11.33
N ALA A 279 53.63 -25.47 11.09
CA ALA A 279 52.60 -25.65 12.12
C ALA A 279 52.71 -27.02 12.81
N LEU A 280 53.27 -28.05 12.15
CA LEU A 280 53.53 -29.38 12.74
C LEU A 280 54.79 -29.39 13.56
N GLU A 281 55.79 -28.57 13.23
CA GLU A 281 57.08 -28.54 13.91
C GLU A 281 57.16 -27.53 15.06
N GLU A 282 56.49 -26.37 14.92
CA GLU A 282 56.53 -25.27 15.87
C GLU A 282 55.40 -25.35 16.91
N LYS A 283 55.74 -25.06 18.20
CA LYS A 283 54.75 -25.05 19.29
C LYS A 283 53.75 -23.86 19.22
N ALA A 284 54.09 -22.83 18.47
CA ALA A 284 53.23 -21.66 18.24
C ALA A 284 53.56 -21.06 16.87
N LEU A 285 52.51 -20.76 16.07
CA LEU A 285 52.64 -20.15 14.77
C LEU A 285 51.63 -19.00 14.66
N LEU A 286 52.14 -17.79 14.32
CA LEU A 286 51.27 -16.65 14.00
C LEU A 286 50.79 -16.77 12.56
N VAL A 287 49.46 -16.89 12.39
CA VAL A 287 48.84 -16.94 11.07
C VAL A 287 47.74 -15.87 10.96
N PRO A 288 47.52 -15.32 9.78
CA PRO A 288 46.38 -14.40 9.57
C PRO A 288 45.06 -15.09 9.90
N LEU A 289 44.17 -14.40 10.61
CA LEU A 289 42.88 -14.95 11.06
C LEU A 289 42.06 -15.61 9.91
N PRO A 290 42.03 -15.03 8.68
CA PRO A 290 41.31 -15.66 7.57
C PRO A 290 41.88 -17.01 7.10
N VAL A 291 43.14 -17.31 7.41
CA VAL A 291 43.83 -18.55 7.02
C VAL A 291 43.70 -19.61 8.11
N LEU A 292 43.46 -19.20 9.37
CA LEU A 292 43.41 -20.08 10.53
C LEU A 292 42.41 -21.23 10.37
N GLY A 293 41.20 -20.91 9.79
CA GLY A 293 40.17 -21.92 9.56
C GLY A 293 40.58 -23.00 8.55
N GLU A 294 41.30 -22.63 7.48
CA GLU A 294 41.78 -23.56 6.46
C GLU A 294 42.96 -24.40 6.99
N LEU A 295 43.86 -23.77 7.72
CA LEU A 295 44.98 -24.48 8.38
C LEU A 295 44.44 -25.47 9.43
N GLY A 296 43.46 -25.09 10.24
CA GLY A 296 42.79 -25.95 11.23
C GLY A 296 42.13 -27.19 10.60
N LYS A 297 41.44 -27.04 9.46
CA LYS A 297 40.85 -28.16 8.70
C LYS A 297 41.93 -29.16 8.23
N ARG A 298 43.11 -28.69 7.87
CA ARG A 298 44.24 -29.54 7.43
C ARG A 298 44.89 -30.21 8.60
N LEU A 299 45.16 -29.49 9.71
CA LEU A 299 45.74 -30.05 10.93
C LEU A 299 44.85 -31.12 11.56
N ALA A 300 43.54 -30.99 11.49
CA ALA A 300 42.60 -31.99 12.02
C ALA A 300 42.72 -33.39 11.35
N ARG A 301 43.43 -33.50 10.24
CA ARG A 301 43.72 -34.79 9.58
C ARG A 301 44.91 -35.53 10.16
N PHE A 302 45.65 -34.89 11.03
CA PHE A 302 46.78 -35.50 11.72
C PHE A 302 46.38 -35.92 13.15
N GLU A 303 46.76 -37.11 13.59
CA GLU A 303 46.50 -37.56 14.95
C GLU A 303 47.32 -36.73 15.94
N GLY A 304 46.66 -35.89 16.70
CA GLY A 304 47.25 -35.04 17.73
C GLY A 304 46.30 -33.90 18.12
N THR A 305 46.34 -33.50 19.40
CA THR A 305 45.56 -32.38 19.90
C THR A 305 46.30 -31.08 19.60
N PHE A 306 45.85 -30.35 18.58
CA PHE A 306 46.27 -28.97 18.35
C PHE A 306 45.26 -28.06 19.03
N LEU A 307 45.68 -27.32 20.04
CA LEU A 307 44.94 -26.26 20.73
C LEU A 307 45.40 -24.90 20.22
#